data_200c8cafda907a7ac50a9b54bbbee40e
#
_entry.id   200c8cafda907a7ac50a9b54bbbee40e
#
_cell.length_a   1.000
_cell.length_b   1.000
_cell.length_c   1.000
_cell.angle_alpha   90.00
_cell.angle_beta   90.00
_cell.angle_gamma   90.00
#
_symmetry.space_group_name_H-M   'P 1'
#
loop_
_entity.id
_entity.type
_entity.pdbx_description
1 polymer ?
#
loop_
_entity_poly.entity_id
_entity_poly.type
_entity_poly.pdbx_seq_one_letter_code
_entity_poly.pdbx_strand_id
1 'polypeptide(L)'
;MHEIGYSKTYEITVTKDMVQKYAEVTGDFNPIHVDEDFAKSTKFGKCIAHGMLIGGFFSRALVDTFGGSGIYLGQDLKFTNPVFVGDTILVQMTLIGLRKEKLIGTVETTAKRKSNGDVCVKGQAVIMMAPPR
;
A
#
# COMPACT_ATOMS: atom_id res chain seq x y z
N MET A 1 3.76 -23.10 0.57
CA MET A 1 4.08 -21.99 1.48
C MET A 1 5.35 -21.31 0.98
N HIS A 2 5.38 -19.99 1.04
CA HIS A 2 6.57 -19.24 0.60
C HIS A 2 7.67 -19.28 1.67
N GLU A 3 8.91 -19.15 1.23
CA GLU A 3 10.07 -19.11 2.12
C GLU A 3 10.48 -17.67 2.43
N ILE A 4 11.20 -17.48 3.54
CA ILE A 4 11.81 -16.20 3.89
C ILE A 4 12.67 -15.72 2.71
N GLY A 5 12.51 -14.47 2.34
CA GLY A 5 13.13 -13.87 1.16
C GLY A 5 12.23 -13.82 -0.07
N TYR A 6 11.11 -14.55 -0.05
CA TYR A 6 10.15 -14.46 -1.15
C TYR A 6 9.64 -13.02 -1.30
N SER A 7 9.66 -12.52 -2.52
CA SER A 7 9.25 -11.16 -2.83
C SER A 7 8.33 -11.13 -4.03
N LYS A 8 7.35 -10.23 -3.99
CA LYS A 8 6.42 -10.01 -5.09
C LYS A 8 6.21 -8.52 -5.26
N THR A 9 6.14 -8.09 -6.51
CA THR A 9 5.92 -6.68 -6.85
C THR A 9 4.68 -6.55 -7.73
N TYR A 10 3.81 -5.60 -7.40
CA TYR A 10 2.63 -5.25 -8.18
C TYR A 10 2.76 -3.82 -8.66
N GLU A 11 2.36 -3.57 -9.91
CA GLU A 11 2.34 -2.23 -10.48
C GLU A 11 0.91 -1.70 -10.44
N ILE A 12 0.73 -0.51 -9.88
CA ILE A 12 -0.59 0.10 -9.73
C ILE A 12 -0.51 1.56 -10.18
N THR A 13 -1.40 1.97 -11.07
CA THR A 13 -1.57 3.39 -11.39
C THR A 13 -2.67 3.95 -10.50
N VAL A 14 -2.33 4.96 -9.72
CA VAL A 14 -3.26 5.58 -8.77
C VAL A 14 -4.08 6.63 -9.49
N THR A 15 -5.32 6.29 -9.83
CA THR A 15 -6.19 7.14 -10.62
C THR A 15 -6.99 8.12 -9.76
N LYS A 16 -7.47 9.17 -10.39
CA LYS A 16 -8.40 10.13 -9.77
C LYS A 16 -9.66 9.42 -9.25
N ASP A 17 -10.18 8.44 -9.99
CA ASP A 17 -11.35 7.67 -9.60
C ASP A 17 -11.12 6.89 -8.30
N MET A 18 -9.95 6.28 -8.15
CA MET A 18 -9.58 5.55 -6.92
C MET A 18 -9.57 6.49 -5.71
N VAL A 19 -8.99 7.66 -5.86
CA VAL A 19 -8.91 8.66 -4.78
C VAL A 19 -10.30 9.16 -4.42
N GLN A 20 -11.15 9.42 -5.42
CA GLN A 20 -12.52 9.86 -5.19
C GLN A 20 -13.33 8.79 -4.45
N LYS A 21 -13.22 7.54 -4.87
CA LYS A 21 -13.92 6.43 -4.22
C LYS A 21 -13.44 6.21 -2.79
N TYR A 22 -12.14 6.34 -2.55
CA TYR A 22 -11.61 6.24 -1.20
C TYR A 22 -12.16 7.35 -0.30
N ALA A 23 -12.20 8.57 -0.79
CA ALA A 23 -12.77 9.70 -0.07
C ALA A 23 -14.26 9.46 0.27
N GLU A 24 -15.02 8.94 -0.67
CA GLU A 24 -16.44 8.64 -0.46
C GLU A 24 -16.66 7.54 0.59
N VAL A 25 -15.86 6.47 0.53
CA VAL A 25 -15.99 5.33 1.46
C VAL A 25 -15.60 5.72 2.87
N THR A 26 -14.54 6.51 3.03
CA THR A 26 -14.00 6.85 4.36
C THR A 26 -14.53 8.15 4.93
N GLY A 27 -15.05 9.03 4.06
CA GLY A 27 -15.43 10.39 4.45
C GLY A 27 -14.23 11.36 4.50
N ASP A 28 -13.05 10.95 4.05
CA ASP A 28 -11.85 11.78 4.04
C ASP A 28 -11.79 12.62 2.77
N PHE A 29 -12.44 13.78 2.81
CA PHE A 29 -12.46 14.75 1.73
C PHE A 29 -11.47 15.91 1.95
N ASN A 30 -10.34 15.64 2.58
CA ASN A 30 -9.29 16.66 2.72
C ASN A 30 -8.98 17.25 1.33
N PRO A 31 -9.09 18.57 1.17
CA PRO A 31 -8.95 19.20 -0.16
C PRO A 31 -7.65 18.89 -0.88
N ILE A 32 -6.58 18.56 -0.16
CA ILE A 32 -5.31 18.19 -0.80
C ILE A 32 -5.43 16.94 -1.69
N HIS A 33 -6.45 16.12 -1.47
CA HIS A 33 -6.68 14.90 -2.26
C HIS A 33 -7.65 15.11 -3.41
N VAL A 34 -8.66 16.00 -3.25
CA VAL A 34 -9.80 16.05 -4.15
C VAL A 34 -10.02 17.41 -4.84
N ASP A 35 -9.37 18.46 -4.36
CA ASP A 35 -9.53 19.83 -4.90
C ASP A 35 -8.24 20.28 -5.58
N GLU A 36 -8.24 20.25 -6.92
CA GLU A 36 -7.06 20.60 -7.70
C GLU A 36 -6.64 22.06 -7.54
N ASP A 37 -7.60 22.98 -7.41
CA ASP A 37 -7.28 24.40 -7.22
C ASP A 37 -6.63 24.63 -5.86
N PHE A 38 -7.14 23.96 -4.82
CA PHE A 38 -6.51 24.01 -3.50
C PHE A 38 -5.10 23.42 -3.56
N ALA A 39 -4.94 22.26 -4.21
CA ALA A 39 -3.64 21.57 -4.30
C ALA A 39 -2.58 22.42 -5.00
N LYS A 40 -2.96 23.19 -6.02
CA LYS A 40 -2.05 24.12 -6.73
C LYS A 40 -1.48 25.18 -5.81
N SER A 41 -2.20 25.58 -4.76
CA SER A 41 -1.74 26.58 -3.79
C SER A 41 -0.81 26.00 -2.72
N THR A 42 -0.63 24.69 -2.68
CA THR A 42 0.23 24.01 -1.72
C THR A 42 1.61 23.75 -2.30
N LYS A 43 2.56 23.38 -1.42
CA LYS A 43 3.92 22.99 -1.86
C LYS A 43 3.93 21.78 -2.80
N PHE A 44 2.86 20.98 -2.81
CA PHE A 44 2.77 19.79 -3.68
C PHE A 44 2.40 20.16 -5.12
N GLY A 45 1.68 21.26 -5.33
CA GLY A 45 1.32 21.74 -6.68
C GLY A 45 0.20 20.99 -7.37
N LYS A 46 -0.17 19.82 -6.89
CA LYS A 46 -1.27 19.00 -7.40
C LYS A 46 -1.77 18.03 -6.34
N CYS A 47 -2.92 17.40 -6.60
CA CYS A 47 -3.52 16.48 -5.65
C CYS A 47 -2.62 15.27 -5.37
N ILE A 48 -2.57 14.89 -4.11
CA ILE A 48 -1.89 13.68 -3.66
C ILE A 48 -2.92 12.64 -3.22
N ALA A 49 -2.58 11.38 -3.40
CA ALA A 49 -3.42 10.27 -2.91
C ALA A 49 -3.35 10.18 -1.39
N HIS A 50 -4.44 9.69 -0.79
CA HIS A 50 -4.44 9.36 0.63
C HIS A 50 -3.37 8.30 0.91
N GLY A 51 -2.53 8.52 1.91
CA GLY A 51 -1.53 7.51 2.29
C GLY A 51 -2.17 6.18 2.68
N MET A 52 -3.31 6.23 3.35
CA MET A 52 -4.04 5.02 3.76
C MET A 52 -4.68 4.27 2.59
N LEU A 53 -4.91 4.91 1.44
CA LEU A 53 -5.30 4.20 0.22
C LEU A 53 -4.16 3.26 -0.22
N ILE A 54 -2.92 3.73 -0.14
CA ILE A 54 -1.75 2.90 -0.46
C ILE A 54 -1.63 1.74 0.52
N GLY A 55 -1.94 1.98 1.79
CA GLY A 55 -2.04 0.91 2.80
C GLY A 55 -3.05 -0.17 2.40
N GLY A 56 -4.17 0.23 1.80
CA GLY A 56 -5.15 -0.70 1.26
C GLY A 56 -4.58 -1.56 0.12
N PHE A 57 -3.70 -1.01 -0.69
CA PHE A 57 -3.01 -1.79 -1.73
C PHE A 57 -2.07 -2.82 -1.13
N PHE A 58 -1.40 -2.51 -0.02
CA PHE A 58 -0.62 -3.52 0.71
C PHE A 58 -1.52 -4.68 1.17
N SER A 59 -2.69 -4.37 1.72
CA SER A 59 -3.64 -5.38 2.17
C SER A 59 -4.04 -6.32 1.01
N ARG A 60 -4.43 -5.76 -0.12
CA ARG A 60 -4.78 -6.56 -1.31
C ARG A 60 -3.62 -7.42 -1.77
N ALA A 61 -2.44 -6.83 -1.85
CA ALA A 61 -1.25 -7.51 -2.32
C ALA A 61 -0.87 -8.69 -1.41
N LEU A 62 -1.04 -8.53 -0.10
CA LEU A 62 -0.79 -9.60 0.87
C LEU A 62 -1.77 -10.76 0.71
N VAL A 63 -3.05 -10.46 0.50
CA VAL A 63 -4.06 -11.47 0.24
C VAL A 63 -3.76 -12.25 -1.05
N ASP A 64 -3.43 -11.53 -2.12
CA ASP A 64 -3.15 -12.14 -3.42
C ASP A 64 -1.88 -13.01 -3.39
N THR A 65 -0.91 -12.64 -2.56
CA THR A 65 0.38 -13.35 -2.48
C THR A 65 0.36 -14.52 -1.52
N PHE A 66 -0.23 -14.35 -0.33
CA PHE A 66 -0.09 -15.29 0.77
C PHE A 66 -1.36 -16.07 1.10
N GLY A 67 -2.42 -15.87 0.37
CA GLY A 67 -3.64 -16.65 0.47
C GLY A 67 -4.86 -15.84 0.87
N GLY A 68 -5.96 -16.08 0.15
CA GLY A 68 -7.19 -15.31 0.23
C GLY A 68 -7.97 -15.43 1.54
N SER A 69 -7.66 -16.40 2.39
CA SER A 69 -8.33 -16.57 3.69
C SER A 69 -7.42 -16.22 4.86
N GLY A 70 -6.24 -15.65 4.60
CA GLY A 70 -5.34 -15.16 5.63
C GLY A 70 -5.93 -13.96 6.38
N ILE A 71 -5.42 -13.74 7.57
CA ILE A 71 -5.89 -12.66 8.45
C ILE A 71 -4.77 -11.64 8.66
N TYR A 72 -5.10 -10.39 8.45
CA TYR A 72 -4.21 -9.27 8.75
C TYR A 72 -4.19 -9.04 10.26
N LEU A 73 -3.01 -9.14 10.87
CA LEU A 73 -2.85 -8.96 12.30
C LEU A 73 -2.32 -7.58 12.67
N GLY A 74 -1.52 -6.99 11.82
CA GLY A 74 -0.97 -5.66 12.09
C GLY A 74 -0.24 -5.09 10.89
N GLN A 75 -0.09 -3.77 10.90
CA GLN A 75 0.64 -3.02 9.88
C GLN A 75 1.10 -1.71 10.47
N ASP A 76 2.37 -1.39 10.33
CA ASP A 76 2.80 -0.01 10.49
C ASP A 76 2.97 0.63 9.12
N LEU A 77 2.86 1.95 9.06
CA LEU A 77 3.00 2.73 7.84
C LEU A 77 3.76 4.02 8.15
N LYS A 78 4.74 4.33 7.30
CA LYS A 78 5.42 5.63 7.29
C LYS A 78 5.26 6.24 5.90
N PHE A 79 4.83 7.49 5.88
CA PHE A 79 4.57 8.24 4.65
C PHE A 79 5.74 9.17 4.41
N THR A 80 6.64 8.80 3.50
CA THR A 80 7.92 9.48 3.31
C THR A 80 7.94 10.44 2.13
N ASN A 81 7.16 10.15 1.09
CA ASN A 81 6.99 11.01 -0.08
C ASN A 81 5.55 10.92 -0.58
N PRO A 82 5.01 11.99 -1.18
CA PRO A 82 3.64 11.95 -1.69
C PRO A 82 3.51 11.03 -2.90
N VAL A 83 2.36 10.39 -3.02
CA VAL A 83 1.93 9.74 -4.26
C VAL A 83 0.96 10.69 -4.92
N PHE A 84 1.32 11.20 -6.10
CA PHE A 84 0.45 12.11 -6.85
C PHE A 84 -0.64 11.32 -7.57
N VAL A 85 -1.81 11.93 -7.69
CA VAL A 85 -2.87 11.36 -8.52
C VAL A 85 -2.35 11.22 -9.95
N GLY A 86 -2.44 10.02 -10.51
CA GLY A 86 -1.88 9.69 -11.83
C GLY A 86 -0.55 8.96 -11.78
N ASP A 87 0.13 8.94 -10.63
CA ASP A 87 1.39 8.20 -10.50
C ASP A 87 1.16 6.70 -10.64
N THR A 88 2.15 6.03 -11.24
CA THR A 88 2.27 4.57 -11.17
C THR A 88 3.24 4.23 -10.07
N ILE A 89 2.83 3.34 -9.17
CA ILE A 89 3.64 2.90 -8.05
C ILE A 89 3.93 1.41 -8.15
N LEU A 90 5.06 1.01 -7.58
CA LEU A 90 5.45 -0.39 -7.43
C LEU A 90 5.23 -0.77 -5.96
N VAL A 91 4.26 -1.64 -5.73
CA VAL A 91 3.93 -2.17 -4.41
C VAL A 91 4.65 -3.49 -4.25
N GLN A 92 5.62 -3.52 -3.36
CA GLN A 92 6.48 -4.68 -3.14
C GLN A 92 6.30 -5.25 -1.74
N MET A 93 6.27 -6.56 -1.65
CA MET A 93 6.22 -7.29 -0.39
C MET A 93 7.32 -8.32 -0.35
N THR A 94 7.97 -8.42 0.81
CA THR A 94 9.04 -9.40 1.03
C THR A 94 8.80 -10.09 2.35
N LEU A 95 8.70 -11.41 2.34
CA LEU A 95 8.58 -12.21 3.56
C LEU A 95 9.92 -12.20 4.29
N ILE A 96 9.95 -11.61 5.48
CA ILE A 96 11.20 -11.45 6.25
C ILE A 96 11.22 -12.28 7.53
N GLY A 97 10.09 -12.81 7.95
CA GLY A 97 10.00 -13.65 9.14
C GLY A 97 8.84 -14.62 9.03
N LEU A 98 8.97 -15.79 9.63
CA LEU A 98 7.93 -16.81 9.56
C LEU A 98 7.96 -17.67 10.82
N ARG A 99 6.83 -17.73 11.52
CA ARG A 99 6.59 -18.66 12.61
C ARG A 99 5.74 -19.79 12.07
N LYS A 100 6.39 -20.85 11.61
CA LYS A 100 5.75 -21.96 10.89
C LYS A 100 4.66 -22.64 11.71
N GLU A 101 4.88 -22.85 13.00
CA GLU A 101 3.94 -23.53 13.88
C GLU A 101 2.61 -22.76 14.05
N LYS A 102 2.63 -21.45 13.85
CA LYS A 102 1.43 -20.60 13.94
C LYS A 102 0.99 -20.05 12.61
N LEU A 103 1.74 -20.30 11.55
CA LEU A 103 1.53 -19.73 10.21
C LEU A 103 1.49 -18.19 10.24
N ILE A 104 2.29 -17.57 11.12
CA ILE A 104 2.39 -16.12 11.20
C ILE A 104 3.63 -15.64 10.45
N GLY A 105 3.42 -14.77 9.48
CA GLY A 105 4.49 -14.16 8.69
C GLY A 105 4.64 -12.68 8.99
N THR A 106 5.90 -12.21 8.95
CA THR A 106 6.24 -10.79 8.96
C THR A 106 6.67 -10.42 7.55
N VAL A 107 6.05 -9.38 6.99
CA VAL A 107 6.24 -8.98 5.60
C VAL A 107 6.65 -7.52 5.56
N GLU A 108 7.78 -7.25 4.90
CA GLU A 108 8.16 -5.88 4.59
C GLU A 108 7.34 -5.38 3.41
N THR A 109 6.74 -4.20 3.57
CA THR A 109 5.89 -3.58 2.55
C THR A 109 6.46 -2.24 2.13
N THR A 110 6.59 -2.00 0.82
CA THR A 110 7.04 -0.73 0.27
C THR A 110 6.20 -0.35 -0.94
N ALA A 111 5.98 0.95 -1.10
CA ALA A 111 5.42 1.51 -2.32
C ALA A 111 6.38 2.57 -2.83
N LYS A 112 6.87 2.39 -4.06
CA LYS A 112 7.80 3.30 -4.72
C LYS A 112 7.14 3.93 -5.92
N ARG A 113 7.45 5.20 -6.20
CA ARG A 113 7.04 5.82 -7.46
C ARG A 113 7.88 5.22 -8.59
N LYS A 114 7.21 4.69 -9.60
CA LYS A 114 7.89 4.02 -10.72
C LYS A 114 8.83 4.96 -11.48
N SER A 115 8.43 6.23 -11.66
CA SER A 115 9.16 7.19 -12.50
C SER A 115 10.55 7.55 -11.95
N ASN A 116 10.74 7.57 -10.64
CA ASN A 116 12.01 8.02 -10.03
C ASN A 116 12.53 7.14 -8.91
N GLY A 117 11.79 6.08 -8.53
CA GLY A 117 12.20 5.16 -7.49
C GLY A 117 12.05 5.68 -6.05
N ASP A 118 11.46 6.87 -5.85
CA ASP A 118 11.24 7.41 -4.50
C ASP A 118 10.31 6.51 -3.71
N VAL A 119 10.72 6.15 -2.49
CA VAL A 119 9.87 5.42 -1.56
C VAL A 119 8.83 6.39 -1.02
N CYS A 120 7.57 6.07 -1.23
CA CYS A 120 6.44 6.90 -0.79
C CYS A 120 5.83 6.40 0.51
N VAL A 121 5.63 5.09 0.63
CA VAL A 121 5.08 4.45 1.83
C VAL A 121 5.89 3.21 2.14
N LYS A 122 6.20 2.99 3.41
CA LYS A 122 6.90 1.78 3.87
C LYS A 122 6.41 1.37 5.24
N GLY A 123 6.57 0.09 5.54
CA GLY A 123 6.26 -0.46 6.85
C GLY A 123 6.36 -1.97 6.86
N GLN A 124 5.91 -2.57 7.96
CA GLN A 124 5.88 -4.01 8.12
C GLN A 124 4.47 -4.48 8.44
N ALA A 125 4.08 -5.58 7.83
CA ALA A 125 2.83 -6.26 8.10
C ALA A 125 3.08 -7.54 8.90
N VAL A 126 2.12 -7.90 9.72
CA VAL A 126 2.06 -9.21 10.37
C VAL A 126 0.77 -9.86 9.92
N ILE A 127 0.88 -11.04 9.36
CA ILE A 127 -0.28 -11.75 8.80
C ILE A 127 -0.31 -13.19 9.31
N MET A 128 -1.51 -13.71 9.53
CA MET A 128 -1.73 -15.13 9.70
C MET A 128 -2.02 -15.70 8.31
N MET A 129 -1.12 -16.54 7.80
CA MET A 129 -1.23 -17.11 6.48
C MET A 129 -2.31 -18.19 6.44
N ALA A 130 -3.04 -18.26 5.33
CA ALA A 130 -3.96 -19.37 5.13
C ALA A 130 -3.17 -20.66 4.93
N PRO A 131 -3.60 -21.77 5.55
CA PRO A 131 -2.97 -23.05 5.24
C PRO A 131 -3.22 -23.44 3.79
N PRO A 132 -2.35 -24.25 3.18
CA PRO A 132 -2.58 -24.78 1.83
C PRO A 132 -3.88 -25.55 1.78
N ARG A 133 -4.63 -25.37 0.69
CA ARG A 133 -5.87 -26.10 0.46
C ARG A 133 -5.65 -27.34 -0.41
#